data_812c2ffd0db0835a8a853077047e659b
#
_entry.id   812c2ffd0db0835a8a853077047e659b
#
_cell.length_a   1.000
_cell.length_b   1.000
_cell.length_c   1.000
_cell.angle_alpha   90.00
_cell.angle_beta   90.00
_cell.angle_gamma   90.00
#
_symmetry.space_group_name_H-M   'P 1'
#
loop_
_entity.id
_entity.type
_entity.pdbx_description
1 polymer ?
#
loop_
_entity_poly.entity_id
_entity_poly.type
_entity_poly.pdbx_seq_one_letter_code
_entity_poly.pdbx_strand_id
1 'polypeptide(L)'
;AVVALDAQSGELLWVHRYPEGPRGAAAPRQLSGRGLSYWTDGRGDDRVLYVTPGYRLIALNAKTGLPVPSFGKNGIVDLKVGVVVGTGQQIDLETGEIGLHSTPTVVRDTIIVGSSMKEGMTITTHNNSKGLVRAFDVHAR
;
A
#
# COMPACT_ATOMS: atom_id res chain seq x y z
N ALA A 1 7.44 -7.75 -6.17
CA ALA A 1 8.53 -6.80 -6.46
C ALA A 1 8.01 -5.64 -7.29
N VAL A 2 8.65 -4.48 -7.18
CA VAL A 2 8.52 -3.32 -8.07
C VAL A 2 9.81 -3.23 -8.87
N VAL A 3 9.70 -3.04 -10.16
CA VAL A 3 10.84 -3.05 -11.08
C VAL A 3 10.79 -1.79 -11.93
N ALA A 4 11.90 -1.09 -12.07
CA ALA A 4 12.05 -0.01 -13.02
C ALA A 4 12.93 -0.43 -14.20
N LEU A 5 12.45 -0.18 -15.38
CA LEU A 5 13.14 -0.45 -16.63
C LEU A 5 13.33 0.86 -17.40
N ASP A 6 14.44 0.98 -18.10
CA ASP A 6 14.62 2.04 -19.09
C ASP A 6 13.59 1.86 -20.22
N ALA A 7 12.85 2.90 -20.53
CA ALA A 7 11.74 2.81 -21.48
C ALA A 7 12.19 2.61 -22.93
N GLN A 8 13.43 2.97 -23.26
CA GLN A 8 13.96 2.88 -24.60
C GLN A 8 14.70 1.54 -24.82
N SER A 9 15.53 1.13 -23.86
CA SER A 9 16.38 -0.06 -23.96
C SER A 9 15.79 -1.29 -23.29
N GLY A 10 14.88 -1.14 -22.34
CA GLY A 10 14.39 -2.21 -21.48
C GLY A 10 15.40 -2.62 -20.40
N GLU A 11 16.48 -1.90 -20.25
CA GLU A 11 17.51 -2.19 -19.25
C GLU A 11 16.94 -2.04 -17.83
N LEU A 12 17.34 -2.96 -16.95
CA LEU A 12 16.96 -2.94 -15.54
C LEU A 12 17.66 -1.78 -14.81
N LEU A 13 16.89 -0.83 -14.29
CA LEU A 13 17.41 0.31 -13.51
C LEU A 13 17.50 -0.02 -12.03
N TRP A 14 16.41 -0.53 -11.45
CA TRP A 14 16.37 -0.98 -10.05
C TRP A 14 15.24 -1.98 -9.80
N VAL A 15 15.37 -2.72 -8.70
CA VAL A 15 14.36 -3.64 -8.18
C VAL A 15 14.13 -3.34 -6.70
N HIS A 16 12.88 -3.21 -6.31
CA HIS A 16 12.47 -3.11 -4.91
C HIS A 16 11.61 -4.30 -4.52
N ARG A 17 11.91 -4.90 -3.37
CA ARG A 17 11.12 -5.99 -2.78
C ARG A 17 10.88 -5.69 -1.31
N TYR A 18 9.63 -5.79 -0.88
CA TYR A 18 9.26 -5.69 0.53
C TYR A 18 8.91 -7.09 1.07
N PRO A 19 9.60 -7.59 2.10
CA PRO A 19 9.28 -8.87 2.72
C PRO A 19 8.07 -8.72 3.63
N GLU A 20 6.93 -9.30 3.22
CA GLU A 20 5.68 -9.20 3.97
C GLU A 20 5.61 -10.15 5.17
N GLY A 21 6.30 -11.27 5.12
CA GLY A 21 6.23 -12.29 6.17
C GLY A 21 4.82 -12.85 6.39
N PRO A 22 4.47 -13.21 7.65
CA PRO A 22 3.15 -13.78 7.99
C PRO A 22 1.98 -12.88 7.61
N ARG A 23 2.17 -11.58 7.65
CA ARG A 23 1.16 -10.59 7.28
C ARG A 23 0.74 -10.68 5.81
N GLY A 24 1.67 -10.98 4.93
CA GLY A 24 1.36 -11.25 3.52
C GLY A 24 0.56 -12.54 3.34
N ALA A 25 0.85 -13.56 4.13
CA ALA A 25 0.11 -14.82 4.12
C ALA A 25 -1.34 -14.66 4.59
N ALA A 26 -1.59 -13.74 5.53
CA ALA A 26 -2.94 -13.41 6.02
C ALA A 26 -3.72 -12.46 5.08
N ALA A 27 -3.10 -11.95 4.01
CA ALA A 27 -3.74 -11.01 3.10
C ALA A 27 -4.94 -11.64 2.37
N PRO A 28 -6.02 -10.88 2.14
CA PRO A 28 -7.18 -11.38 1.40
C PRO A 28 -6.82 -11.89 -0.01
N ARG A 29 -5.82 -11.27 -0.62
CA ARG A 29 -5.29 -11.66 -1.93
C ARG A 29 -3.78 -11.48 -1.96
N GLN A 30 -3.06 -12.57 -1.99
CA GLN A 30 -1.60 -12.60 -1.82
C GLN A 30 -0.84 -12.25 -3.11
N LEU A 31 -1.33 -12.70 -4.26
CA LEU A 31 -0.56 -12.74 -5.50
C LEU A 31 -0.95 -11.70 -6.56
N SER A 32 -2.05 -10.99 -6.37
CA SER A 32 -2.50 -10.04 -7.39
C SER A 32 -1.77 -8.70 -7.25
N GLY A 33 -1.08 -8.28 -8.30
CA GLY A 33 -0.54 -6.93 -8.43
C GLY A 33 -1.66 -5.87 -8.41
N ARG A 34 -1.36 -4.69 -7.84
CA ARG A 34 -2.33 -3.61 -7.63
C ARG A 34 -2.05 -2.38 -8.44
N GLY A 35 -0.98 -2.44 -9.22
CA GLY A 35 -0.47 -1.28 -9.93
C GLY A 35 0.28 -0.30 -9.03
N LEU A 36 0.82 0.70 -9.68
CA LEU A 36 1.66 1.72 -9.09
C LEU A 36 1.07 3.08 -9.41
N SER A 37 1.23 4.05 -8.50
CA SER A 37 0.94 5.44 -8.75
C SER A 37 2.22 6.24 -8.73
N TYR A 38 2.26 7.32 -9.48
CA TYR A 38 3.39 8.22 -9.59
C TYR A 38 3.01 9.59 -9.08
N TRP A 39 3.94 10.23 -8.39
CA TRP A 39 3.85 11.61 -7.97
C TRP A 39 5.18 12.32 -8.19
N THR A 40 5.12 13.61 -8.48
CA THR A 40 6.29 14.47 -8.64
C THR A 40 5.97 15.89 -8.16
N ASP A 41 6.96 16.54 -7.56
CA ASP A 41 6.92 17.98 -7.26
C ASP A 41 7.39 18.84 -8.44
N GLY A 42 7.81 18.21 -9.53
CA GLY A 42 8.38 18.88 -10.70
C GLY A 42 9.78 19.48 -10.47
N ARG A 43 10.42 19.20 -9.34
CA ARG A 43 11.73 19.73 -8.95
C ARG A 43 12.75 18.67 -8.59
N GLY A 44 12.40 17.42 -8.79
CA GLY A 44 13.29 16.28 -8.58
C GLY A 44 12.90 15.34 -7.44
N ASP A 45 11.85 15.62 -6.68
CA ASP A 45 11.22 14.65 -5.79
C ASP A 45 10.16 13.89 -6.60
N ASP A 46 10.55 12.72 -7.06
CA ASP A 46 9.71 11.82 -7.86
C ASP A 46 9.48 10.54 -7.06
N ARG A 47 8.22 10.17 -6.86
CA ARG A 47 7.85 9.04 -6.01
C ARG A 47 6.97 8.03 -6.75
N VAL A 48 7.25 6.76 -6.52
CA VAL A 48 6.37 5.65 -6.87
C VAL A 48 5.68 5.17 -5.60
N LEU A 49 4.35 5.09 -5.68
CA LEU A 49 3.49 4.75 -4.54
C LEU A 49 2.76 3.44 -4.83
N TYR A 50 2.76 2.52 -3.88
CA TYR A 50 2.01 1.28 -4.01
C TYR A 50 1.56 0.74 -2.66
N VAL A 51 0.52 -0.10 -2.69
CA VAL A 51 0.04 -0.81 -1.49
C VAL A 51 0.45 -2.27 -1.59
N THR A 52 1.06 -2.77 -0.52
CA THR A 52 1.48 -4.17 -0.42
C THR A 52 0.30 -5.09 -0.13
N PRO A 53 0.42 -6.41 -0.38
CA PRO A 53 -0.61 -7.38 0.03
C PRO A 53 -0.97 -7.30 1.51
N GLY A 54 0.01 -7.05 2.38
CA GLY A 54 -0.20 -6.87 3.83
C GLY A 54 -0.78 -5.52 4.25
N TYR A 55 -1.28 -4.73 3.29
CA TYR A 55 -1.93 -3.44 3.51
C TYR A 55 -1.01 -2.39 4.14
N ARG A 56 0.16 -2.20 3.50
CA ARG A 56 1.10 -1.11 3.77
C ARG A 56 1.21 -0.22 2.54
N LEU A 57 1.12 1.09 2.73
CA LEU A 57 1.39 2.07 1.67
C LEU A 57 2.88 2.41 1.71
N ILE A 58 3.57 2.19 0.61
CA ILE A 58 5.01 2.42 0.48
C ILE A 58 5.25 3.51 -0.55
N ALA A 59 6.13 4.45 -0.21
CA ALA A 59 6.65 5.46 -1.12
C ALA A 59 8.12 5.18 -1.43
N LEU A 60 8.43 5.00 -2.71
CA LEU A 60 9.78 4.80 -3.23
C LEU A 60 10.25 6.03 -3.99
N ASN A 61 11.50 6.38 -3.86
CA ASN A 61 12.15 7.32 -4.78
C ASN A 61 12.17 6.68 -6.18
N ALA A 62 11.56 7.35 -7.15
CA ALA A 62 11.39 6.79 -8.50
C ALA A 62 12.71 6.56 -9.24
N LYS A 63 13.77 7.29 -8.88
CA LYS A 63 15.09 7.16 -9.51
C LYS A 63 15.92 6.02 -8.94
N THR A 64 15.77 5.72 -7.65
CA THR A 64 16.64 4.77 -6.94
C THR A 64 15.94 3.49 -6.49
N GLY A 65 14.59 3.48 -6.43
CA GLY A 65 13.82 2.37 -5.86
C GLY A 65 13.93 2.22 -4.35
N LEU A 66 14.59 3.15 -3.67
CA LEU A 66 14.70 3.14 -2.21
C LEU A 66 13.48 3.79 -1.56
N PRO A 67 13.04 3.29 -0.40
CA PRO A 67 11.98 3.94 0.36
C PRO A 67 12.32 5.39 0.69
N VAL A 68 11.33 6.28 0.61
CA VAL A 68 11.47 7.71 0.96
C VAL A 68 11.44 7.86 2.49
N PRO A 69 12.56 8.17 3.17
CA PRO A 69 12.64 8.09 4.63
C PRO A 69 11.68 9.02 5.35
N SER A 70 11.34 10.15 4.73
CA SER A 70 10.42 11.15 5.29
C SER A 70 8.95 10.79 5.19
N PHE A 71 8.59 9.73 4.44
CA PHE A 71 7.21 9.28 4.29
C PHE A 71 6.87 8.23 5.36
N GLY A 72 5.87 8.50 6.19
CA GLY A 72 5.48 7.61 7.27
C GLY A 72 6.67 7.22 8.18
N LYS A 73 6.79 5.94 8.45
CA LYS A 73 7.96 5.39 9.15
C LYS A 73 8.89 4.74 8.15
N ASN A 74 10.01 5.43 7.81
CA ASN A 74 11.01 4.92 6.86
C ASN A 74 10.42 4.52 5.49
N GLY A 75 9.54 5.35 4.93
CA GLY A 75 8.94 5.12 3.63
C GLY A 75 7.62 4.33 3.66
N ILE A 76 7.08 4.01 4.85
CA ILE A 76 5.96 3.11 5.01
C ILE A 76 4.89 3.72 5.93
N VAL A 77 3.64 3.68 5.48
CA VAL A 77 2.45 3.92 6.30
C VAL A 77 1.72 2.60 6.50
N ASP A 78 1.51 2.19 7.75
CA ASP A 78 0.73 1.00 8.08
C ASP A 78 -0.76 1.31 7.97
N LEU A 79 -1.39 0.82 6.91
CA LEU A 79 -2.80 1.05 6.63
C LEU A 79 -3.74 0.23 7.54
N LYS A 80 -3.26 -0.75 8.28
CA LYS A 80 -4.08 -1.47 9.26
C LYS A 80 -4.32 -0.68 10.54
N VAL A 81 -3.44 0.28 10.84
CA VAL A 81 -3.65 1.18 11.97
C VAL A 81 -4.93 2.00 11.75
N GLY A 82 -5.81 2.03 12.74
CA GLY A 82 -7.10 2.70 12.67
C GLY A 82 -8.22 1.91 11.98
N VAL A 83 -7.94 0.73 11.45
CA VAL A 83 -8.98 -0.19 10.96
C VAL A 83 -9.64 -0.87 12.16
N VAL A 84 -10.97 -0.89 12.17
CA VAL A 84 -11.74 -1.50 13.26
C VAL A 84 -12.52 -2.72 12.77
N VAL A 85 -12.75 -3.64 13.70
CA VAL A 85 -13.62 -4.80 13.52
C VAL A 85 -14.76 -4.77 14.54
N GLY A 86 -15.81 -5.48 14.26
CA GLY A 86 -16.93 -5.63 15.18
C GLY A 86 -17.53 -4.30 15.61
N THR A 87 -17.56 -4.05 16.91
CA THR A 87 -18.15 -2.86 17.55
C THR A 87 -17.15 -1.73 17.77
N GLY A 88 -15.95 -1.82 17.21
CA GLY A 88 -14.94 -0.76 17.25
C GLY A 88 -13.57 -1.18 17.76
N GLN A 89 -13.29 -2.48 17.87
CA GLN A 89 -11.98 -2.98 18.25
C GLN A 89 -10.96 -2.76 17.13
N GLN A 90 -9.75 -2.37 17.48
CA GLN A 90 -8.64 -2.29 16.53
C GLN A 90 -8.39 -3.67 15.91
N ILE A 91 -8.26 -3.74 14.60
CA ILE A 91 -7.90 -4.98 13.90
C ILE A 91 -6.53 -5.49 14.37
N ASP A 92 -6.34 -6.80 14.43
CA ASP A 92 -5.01 -7.36 14.62
C ASP A 92 -4.11 -7.01 13.43
N LEU A 93 -2.95 -6.42 13.71
CA LEU A 93 -2.06 -5.89 12.68
C LEU A 93 -1.41 -6.99 11.83
N GLU A 94 -1.21 -8.18 12.40
CA GLU A 94 -0.57 -9.30 11.69
C GLU A 94 -1.59 -10.20 10.98
N THR A 95 -2.65 -10.60 11.68
CA THR A 95 -3.61 -11.59 11.19
C THR A 95 -4.91 -11.01 10.66
N GLY A 96 -5.19 -9.74 10.94
CA GLY A 96 -6.43 -9.09 10.53
C GLY A 96 -6.59 -9.04 9.01
N GLU A 97 -7.78 -9.40 8.54
CA GLU A 97 -8.07 -9.58 7.13
C GLU A 97 -8.59 -8.29 6.49
N ILE A 98 -7.67 -7.52 5.94
CA ILE A 98 -7.95 -6.34 5.12
C ILE A 98 -6.82 -6.13 4.10
N GLY A 99 -7.14 -5.61 2.95
CA GLY A 99 -6.18 -5.32 1.90
C GLY A 99 -6.69 -4.28 0.92
N LEU A 100 -6.05 -4.19 -0.23
CA LEU A 100 -6.47 -3.35 -1.33
C LEU A 100 -6.38 -4.14 -2.63
N HIS A 101 -7.39 -4.00 -3.50
CA HIS A 101 -7.42 -4.65 -4.82
C HIS A 101 -7.32 -3.66 -5.99
N SER A 102 -7.09 -2.40 -5.70
CA SER A 102 -6.95 -1.33 -6.69
C SER A 102 -5.65 -0.56 -6.50
N THR A 103 -5.25 0.17 -7.53
CA THR A 103 -4.13 1.10 -7.46
C THR A 103 -4.50 2.29 -6.56
N PRO A 104 -3.60 2.78 -5.70
CA PRO A 104 -3.80 4.05 -5.02
C PRO A 104 -4.02 5.18 -6.05
N THR A 105 -4.92 6.09 -5.77
CA THR A 105 -5.18 7.24 -6.64
C THR A 105 -4.46 8.46 -6.10
N VAL A 106 -3.70 9.14 -6.94
CA VAL A 106 -2.99 10.38 -6.57
C VAL A 106 -3.66 11.57 -7.23
N VAL A 107 -4.04 12.55 -6.42
CA VAL A 107 -4.60 13.83 -6.87
C VAL A 107 -3.81 14.96 -6.20
N ARG A 108 -3.01 15.68 -6.96
CA ARG A 108 -2.05 16.66 -6.42
C ARG A 108 -1.16 15.99 -5.36
N ASP A 109 -1.14 16.47 -4.14
CA ASP A 109 -0.34 15.92 -3.04
C ASP A 109 -1.12 14.92 -2.16
N THR A 110 -2.28 14.49 -2.61
CA THR A 110 -3.16 13.58 -1.86
C THR A 110 -3.17 12.19 -2.48
N ILE A 111 -2.91 11.17 -1.65
CA ILE A 111 -2.98 9.75 -1.99
C ILE A 111 -4.29 9.20 -1.42
N ILE A 112 -5.17 8.72 -2.26
CA ILE A 112 -6.45 8.12 -1.87
C ILE A 112 -6.31 6.59 -1.93
N VAL A 113 -6.63 5.93 -0.82
CA VAL A 113 -6.52 4.47 -0.66
C VAL A 113 -7.85 3.91 -0.16
N GLY A 114 -8.37 2.94 -0.88
CA GLY A 114 -9.53 2.17 -0.46
C GLY A 114 -9.15 0.98 0.42
N SER A 115 -10.09 0.09 0.61
CA SER A 115 -9.87 -1.19 1.30
C SER A 115 -10.75 -2.29 0.69
N SER A 116 -10.33 -3.52 0.88
CA SER A 116 -11.07 -4.71 0.49
C SER A 116 -10.88 -5.82 1.51
N MET A 117 -11.81 -6.75 1.52
CA MET A 117 -11.79 -7.96 2.36
C MET A 117 -12.06 -9.19 1.48
N LYS A 118 -11.98 -10.36 2.05
CA LYS A 118 -12.35 -11.63 1.39
C LYS A 118 -13.87 -11.69 1.16
N GLU A 119 -14.31 -11.20 0.03
CA GLU A 119 -15.72 -11.25 -0.33
C GLU A 119 -16.15 -12.68 -0.65
N GLY A 120 -17.29 -13.10 -0.12
CA GLY A 120 -17.94 -14.37 -0.45
C GLY A 120 -17.29 -15.62 0.14
N MET A 121 -16.23 -15.51 0.91
CA MET A 121 -15.52 -16.65 1.52
C MET A 121 -15.63 -16.70 3.05
N THR A 122 -16.17 -15.68 3.67
CA THR A 122 -16.32 -15.58 5.13
C THR A 122 -17.79 -15.62 5.50
N ILE A 123 -18.12 -16.32 6.59
CA ILE A 123 -19.45 -16.25 7.17
C ILE A 123 -19.75 -14.80 7.51
N THR A 124 -20.87 -14.32 7.06
CA THR A 124 -21.33 -12.96 7.34
C THR A 124 -21.52 -12.80 8.86
N THR A 125 -20.63 -12.09 9.49
CA THR A 125 -20.69 -11.78 10.93
C THR A 125 -20.68 -10.29 11.16
N HIS A 126 -21.18 -9.83 12.30
CA HIS A 126 -21.06 -8.43 12.69
C HIS A 126 -19.62 -8.04 13.10
N ASN A 127 -18.70 -8.99 13.18
CA ASN A 127 -17.32 -8.81 13.59
C ASN A 127 -16.35 -8.62 12.40
N ASN A 128 -16.83 -8.42 11.20
CA ASN A 128 -16.00 -8.20 10.03
C ASN A 128 -15.26 -6.85 10.10
N SER A 129 -14.13 -6.79 9.41
CA SER A 129 -13.39 -5.54 9.20
C SER A 129 -14.28 -4.51 8.51
N LYS A 130 -14.20 -3.26 8.96
CA LYS A 130 -14.94 -2.16 8.34
C LYS A 130 -14.16 -1.62 7.15
N GLY A 131 -14.84 -1.48 6.02
CA GLY A 131 -14.26 -0.86 4.83
C GLY A 131 -13.97 0.62 5.06
N LEU A 132 -12.84 1.08 4.53
CA LEU A 132 -12.39 2.46 4.63
C LEU A 132 -11.98 3.00 3.25
N VAL A 133 -12.23 4.29 3.05
CA VAL A 133 -11.54 5.11 2.06
C VAL A 133 -10.81 6.20 2.82
N ARG A 134 -9.51 6.28 2.67
CA ARG A 134 -8.66 7.22 3.41
C ARG A 134 -7.77 8.02 2.46
N ALA A 135 -7.46 9.22 2.87
CA ALA A 135 -6.54 10.10 2.17
C ALA A 135 -5.28 10.34 3.02
N PHE A 136 -4.13 10.35 2.36
CA PHE A 136 -2.84 10.62 2.96
C PHE A 136 -2.14 11.73 2.17
N ASP A 137 -1.45 12.62 2.86
CA ASP A 137 -0.55 13.56 2.22
C ASP A 137 0.68 12.80 1.70
N VAL A 138 1.13 13.11 0.49
CA VAL A 138 2.33 12.49 -0.09
C VAL A 138 3.59 12.76 0.74
N HIS A 139 3.58 13.82 1.56
CA HIS A 139 4.63 14.20 2.51
C HIS A 139 4.35 13.68 3.94
N ALA A 140 3.35 12.80 4.13
CA ALA A 140 2.94 12.29 5.46
C ALA A 140 4.15 11.81 6.27
N ARG A 141 4.24 12.28 7.51
CA ARG A 141 5.29 11.92 8.48
C ARG A 141 4.74 10.95 9.53
#